data_f01e1a92e54df3e501dbf10ebc4123f7
#
_entry.id   f01e1a92e54df3e501dbf10ebc4123f7
#
_cell.length_a   1.000
_cell.length_b   1.000
_cell.length_c   1.000
_cell.angle_alpha   90.00
_cell.angle_beta   90.00
_cell.angle_gamma   90.00
#
_symmetry.space_group_name_H-M   'P 1'
#
loop_
_entity.id
_entity.type
_entity.pdbx_description
1 polymer ?
#
loop_
_entity_poly.entity_id
_entity_poly.type
_entity_poly.pdbx_seq_one_letter_code
_entity_poly.pdbx_strand_id
1 'polypeptide(L)'
;LSGVYGIRISEIANMKIKDGKVEITTLKQNVKTMLEEPHTRIVEPLDLPNLPNLGKEIVADLESGKIKFPDPILRAIAKSDDEKGYKEIGERFGKMINRFWFWKELKTKYSNLVPYSFRHSFAWRGSMETVPAIPYRVLADLLGHDLDTHLKYYGKWSNNAENKKRIEEANKNNAEKYVLARTW
;
A
#
# COMPACT_ATOMS: atom_id res chain seq x y z
N LEU A 1 -1.69 -0.36 8.23
CA LEU A 1 -1.27 -1.37 7.24
C LEU A 1 -1.55 -0.91 5.81
N SER A 2 -2.81 -0.67 5.39
CA SER A 2 -3.12 -0.34 3.99
C SER A 2 -2.37 0.89 3.45
N GLY A 3 -2.19 1.93 4.26
CA GLY A 3 -1.44 3.13 3.87
C GLY A 3 0.07 2.95 3.83
N VAL A 4 0.62 2.03 4.61
CA VAL A 4 2.08 1.82 4.75
C VAL A 4 2.58 0.64 3.93
N TYR A 5 1.80 -0.43 3.80
CA TYR A 5 2.13 -1.64 3.04
C TYR A 5 1.38 -1.75 1.71
N GLY A 6 0.47 -0.85 1.42
CA GLY A 6 -0.32 -0.89 0.18
C GLY A 6 -1.30 -2.06 0.08
N ILE A 7 -1.53 -2.84 1.13
CA ILE A 7 -2.42 -4.00 1.11
C ILE A 7 -3.90 -3.61 1.03
N ARG A 8 -4.72 -4.45 0.44
CA ARG A 8 -6.19 -4.32 0.53
C ARG A 8 -6.63 -4.63 1.95
N ILE A 9 -7.66 -3.96 2.43
CA ILE A 9 -8.19 -4.22 3.79
C ILE A 9 -8.65 -5.69 3.94
N SER A 10 -9.22 -6.26 2.90
CA SER A 10 -9.63 -7.68 2.89
C SER A 10 -8.45 -8.65 2.96
N GLU A 11 -7.28 -8.28 2.46
CA GLU A 11 -6.08 -9.12 2.46
C GLU A 11 -5.52 -9.37 3.88
N ILE A 12 -5.97 -8.60 4.87
CA ILE A 12 -5.65 -8.85 6.29
C ILE A 12 -6.05 -10.27 6.73
N ALA A 13 -7.10 -10.85 6.12
CA ALA A 13 -7.51 -12.23 6.40
C ALA A 13 -6.44 -13.26 6.08
N ASN A 14 -5.65 -13.03 5.02
CA ASN A 14 -4.61 -13.94 4.55
C ASN A 14 -3.20 -13.35 4.75
N MET A 15 -3.10 -12.40 5.67
CA MET A 15 -1.83 -11.84 6.08
C MET A 15 -1.15 -12.76 7.09
N LYS A 16 0.11 -13.07 6.84
CA LYS A 16 0.99 -13.74 7.79
C LYS A 16 2.13 -12.81 8.16
N ILE A 17 2.47 -12.77 9.43
CA ILE A 17 3.64 -12.08 9.95
C ILE A 17 4.57 -13.14 10.51
N LYS A 18 5.81 -13.12 10.05
CA LYS A 18 6.85 -14.03 10.54
C LYS A 18 8.21 -13.34 10.45
N ASP A 19 8.93 -13.32 11.57
CA ASP A 19 10.27 -12.71 11.66
C ASP A 19 10.30 -11.26 11.15
N GLY A 20 9.26 -10.47 11.48
CA GLY A 20 9.09 -9.09 11.04
C GLY A 20 8.72 -8.89 9.56
N LYS A 21 8.54 -9.97 8.79
CA LYS A 21 8.12 -9.93 7.38
C LYS A 21 6.62 -10.10 7.26
N VAL A 22 6.03 -9.36 6.33
CA VAL A 22 4.60 -9.44 6.01
C VAL A 22 4.41 -10.16 4.69
N GLU A 23 3.75 -11.30 4.75
CA GLU A 23 3.37 -12.10 3.60
C GLU A 23 1.87 -12.00 3.35
N ILE A 24 1.48 -11.75 2.12
CA ILE A 24 0.09 -11.57 1.71
C ILE A 24 -0.25 -12.53 0.58
N THR A 25 -1.27 -13.34 0.79
CA THR A 25 -1.87 -14.12 -0.29
C THR A 25 -2.99 -13.29 -0.95
N THR A 26 -2.88 -13.08 -2.26
CA THR A 26 -3.84 -12.29 -3.03
C THR A 26 -5.16 -13.06 -3.14
N LEU A 27 -6.25 -12.41 -2.72
CA LEU A 27 -7.59 -13.01 -2.65
C LEU A 27 -8.41 -12.78 -3.92
N LYS A 28 -8.15 -11.67 -4.61
CA LYS A 28 -8.94 -11.29 -5.79
C LYS A 28 -8.30 -11.87 -7.04
N GLN A 29 -8.91 -12.92 -7.54
CA GLN A 29 -8.65 -13.43 -8.88
C GLN A 29 -9.60 -12.76 -9.88
N ASN A 30 -9.11 -12.46 -11.07
CA ASN A 30 -9.95 -12.06 -12.19
C ASN A 30 -10.23 -13.29 -13.07
N VAL A 31 -11.12 -13.15 -14.06
CA VAL A 31 -11.50 -14.27 -14.96
C VAL A 31 -10.28 -14.91 -15.64
N LYS A 32 -9.20 -14.17 -15.86
CA LYS A 32 -7.97 -14.67 -16.49
C LYS A 32 -7.10 -15.47 -15.52
N THR A 33 -7.11 -15.11 -14.23
CA THR A 33 -6.27 -15.73 -13.19
C THR A 33 -7.03 -16.73 -12.32
N MET A 34 -8.30 -16.99 -12.63
CA MET A 34 -9.18 -17.85 -11.83
C MET A 34 -8.74 -19.31 -11.81
N LEU A 35 -7.90 -19.73 -12.77
CA LEU A 35 -7.30 -21.07 -12.84
C LEU A 35 -5.87 -21.13 -12.28
N GLU A 36 -5.30 -20.00 -11.88
CA GLU A 36 -3.98 -19.92 -11.29
C GLU A 36 -4.06 -20.05 -9.77
N GLU A 37 -3.03 -20.62 -9.17
CA GLU A 37 -2.93 -20.66 -7.71
C GLU A 37 -2.85 -19.22 -7.14
N PRO A 38 -3.41 -18.99 -5.93
CA PRO A 38 -3.35 -17.68 -5.31
C PRO A 38 -1.91 -17.21 -5.15
N HIS A 39 -1.59 -16.07 -5.73
CA HIS A 39 -0.25 -15.52 -5.67
C HIS A 39 0.06 -14.96 -4.26
N THR A 40 1.13 -15.46 -3.68
CA THR A 40 1.65 -14.97 -2.41
C THR A 40 2.84 -14.04 -2.66
N ARG A 41 2.86 -12.89 -1.98
CA ARG A 41 3.91 -11.88 -2.08
C ARG A 41 4.37 -11.42 -0.70
N ILE A 42 5.65 -11.10 -0.59
CA ILE A 42 6.19 -10.36 0.54
C ILE A 42 5.99 -8.88 0.25
N VAL A 43 5.48 -8.14 1.21
CA VAL A 43 5.26 -6.69 1.10
C VAL A 43 6.20 -5.95 2.04
N GLU A 44 6.77 -4.86 1.51
CA GLU A 44 7.67 -3.99 2.25
C GLU A 44 6.97 -2.67 2.61
N PRO A 45 7.24 -2.09 3.77
CA PRO A 45 6.62 -0.85 4.17
C PRO A 45 7.21 0.34 3.41
N LEU A 46 6.35 1.24 2.98
CA LEU A 46 6.70 2.60 2.60
C LEU A 46 6.20 3.53 3.69
N ASP A 47 7.08 3.92 4.56
CA ASP A 47 6.77 4.73 5.73
C ASP A 47 6.29 6.15 5.34
N LEU A 48 5.65 6.80 6.29
CA LEU A 48 5.26 8.20 6.13
C LEU A 48 6.47 9.10 6.45
N PRO A 49 6.63 10.24 5.76
CA PRO A 49 7.79 11.13 5.98
C PRO A 49 7.99 11.54 7.45
N ASN A 50 6.89 11.71 8.19
CA ASN A 50 6.91 12.14 9.59
C ASN A 50 6.96 10.98 10.59
N LEU A 51 6.87 9.74 10.15
CA LEU A 51 6.78 8.54 10.97
C LEU A 51 7.68 7.45 10.38
N PRO A 52 9.00 7.62 10.46
CA PRO A 52 9.94 6.62 10.01
C PRO A 52 9.81 5.35 10.88
N ASN A 53 10.00 4.20 10.27
CA ASN A 53 9.85 2.87 10.88
C ASN A 53 8.43 2.47 11.29
N LEU A 54 7.42 3.30 11.02
CA LEU A 54 6.01 3.03 11.37
C LEU A 54 5.55 1.63 10.92
N GLY A 55 5.94 1.20 9.72
CA GLY A 55 5.57 -0.11 9.21
C GLY A 55 6.13 -1.23 10.06
N LYS A 56 7.42 -1.18 10.37
CA LYS A 56 8.11 -2.19 11.21
C LYS A 56 7.55 -2.22 12.64
N GLU A 57 7.27 -1.04 13.21
CA GLU A 57 6.69 -0.93 14.54
C GLU A 57 5.29 -1.57 14.61
N ILE A 58 4.42 -1.27 13.62
CA ILE A 58 3.08 -1.89 13.54
C ILE A 58 3.18 -3.41 13.46
N VAL A 59 4.10 -3.94 12.68
CA VAL A 59 4.29 -5.38 12.50
C VAL A 59 4.81 -6.01 13.77
N ALA A 60 5.83 -5.44 14.41
CA ALA A 60 6.36 -5.92 15.69
C ALA A 60 5.29 -5.89 16.80
N ASP A 61 4.49 -4.86 16.85
CA ASP A 61 3.39 -4.73 17.83
C ASP A 61 2.26 -5.74 17.57
N LEU A 62 1.98 -6.08 16.31
CA LEU A 62 1.03 -7.13 15.96
C LEU A 62 1.60 -8.52 16.30
N GLU A 63 2.84 -8.80 15.94
CA GLU A 63 3.50 -10.09 16.15
C GLU A 63 3.67 -10.39 17.65
N SER A 64 4.01 -9.39 18.46
CA SER A 64 4.10 -9.51 19.91
C SER A 64 2.74 -9.52 20.61
N GLY A 65 1.64 -9.26 19.90
CA GLY A 65 0.29 -9.16 20.47
C GLY A 65 0.03 -7.88 21.30
N LYS A 66 0.95 -6.91 21.26
CA LYS A 66 0.80 -5.60 21.91
C LYS A 66 -0.38 -4.82 21.32
N ILE A 67 -0.58 -4.90 20.01
CA ILE A 67 -1.80 -4.43 19.35
C ILE A 67 -2.53 -5.60 18.70
N LYS A 68 -3.83 -5.48 18.55
CA LYS A 68 -4.70 -6.48 17.91
C LYS A 68 -5.65 -5.79 16.95
N PHE A 69 -6.09 -6.53 15.94
CA PHE A 69 -7.18 -6.05 15.12
C PHE A 69 -8.45 -5.89 15.99
N PRO A 70 -9.26 -4.86 15.73
CA PRO A 70 -10.53 -4.68 16.44
C PRO A 70 -11.44 -5.90 16.31
N ASP A 71 -12.18 -6.23 17.36
CA ASP A 71 -13.10 -7.38 17.40
C ASP A 71 -14.04 -7.53 16.19
N PRO A 72 -14.63 -6.45 15.64
CA PRO A 72 -15.45 -6.58 14.44
C PRO A 72 -14.68 -7.08 13.23
N ILE A 73 -13.39 -6.74 13.12
CA ILE A 73 -12.49 -7.22 12.07
C ILE A 73 -12.11 -8.68 12.32
N LEU A 74 -11.70 -9.02 13.55
CA LEU A 74 -11.36 -10.40 13.92
C LEU A 74 -12.53 -11.36 13.66
N ARG A 75 -13.76 -10.96 14.02
CA ARG A 75 -14.96 -11.77 13.72
C ARG A 75 -15.23 -11.91 12.24
N ALA A 76 -14.93 -10.90 11.43
CA ALA A 76 -15.07 -10.99 9.97
C ALA A 76 -14.00 -11.91 9.38
N ILE A 77 -12.74 -11.81 9.85
CA ILE A 77 -11.66 -12.72 9.46
C ILE A 77 -12.02 -14.19 9.76
N ALA A 78 -12.52 -14.46 10.96
CA ALA A 78 -12.88 -15.82 11.38
C ALA A 78 -14.02 -16.45 10.55
N LYS A 79 -14.74 -15.66 9.76
CA LYS A 79 -15.83 -16.10 8.88
C LYS A 79 -15.47 -16.01 7.40
N SER A 80 -14.24 -15.61 7.07
CA SER A 80 -13.82 -15.31 5.70
C SER A 80 -13.31 -16.54 4.96
N ASP A 81 -14.11 -17.58 4.85
CA ASP A 81 -13.78 -18.76 4.06
C ASP A 81 -14.08 -18.59 2.57
N ASP A 82 -14.77 -17.51 2.20
CA ASP A 82 -15.20 -17.20 0.83
C ASP A 82 -15.09 -15.71 0.48
N GLU A 83 -15.38 -15.38 -0.78
CA GLU A 83 -15.34 -14.00 -1.30
C GLU A 83 -16.28 -13.04 -0.54
N LYS A 84 -17.41 -13.54 -0.01
CA LYS A 84 -18.36 -12.75 0.78
C LYS A 84 -17.77 -12.35 2.13
N GLY A 85 -17.05 -13.27 2.79
CA GLY A 85 -16.36 -13.00 4.04
C GLY A 85 -15.28 -11.93 3.87
N TYR A 86 -14.50 -11.99 2.80
CA TYR A 86 -13.49 -10.97 2.50
C TYR A 86 -14.09 -9.57 2.25
N LYS A 87 -15.24 -9.50 1.60
CA LYS A 87 -15.96 -8.24 1.42
C LYS A 87 -16.43 -7.67 2.75
N GLU A 88 -16.90 -8.51 3.68
CA GLU A 88 -17.34 -8.09 5.00
C GLU A 88 -16.23 -7.38 5.79
N ILE A 89 -14.97 -7.82 5.69
CA ILE A 89 -13.83 -7.16 6.35
C ILE A 89 -13.73 -5.69 5.91
N GLY A 90 -13.80 -5.45 4.60
CA GLY A 90 -13.77 -4.09 4.05
C GLY A 90 -14.95 -3.23 4.51
N GLU A 91 -16.16 -3.81 4.56
CA GLU A 91 -17.36 -3.12 5.03
C GLU A 91 -17.28 -2.77 6.53
N ARG A 92 -16.80 -3.70 7.37
CA ARG A 92 -16.58 -3.47 8.81
C ARG A 92 -15.57 -2.36 9.04
N PHE A 93 -14.45 -2.41 8.33
CA PHE A 93 -13.46 -1.33 8.39
C PHE A 93 -14.06 0.01 7.98
N GLY A 94 -14.80 0.08 6.88
CA GLY A 94 -15.49 1.29 6.42
C GLY A 94 -16.45 1.85 7.48
N LYS A 95 -17.26 0.98 8.12
CA LYS A 95 -18.15 1.38 9.22
C LYS A 95 -17.39 1.90 10.42
N MET A 96 -16.23 1.31 10.73
CA MET A 96 -15.41 1.75 11.86
C MET A 96 -14.77 3.12 11.60
N ILE A 97 -14.07 3.28 10.48
CA ILE A 97 -13.36 4.53 10.19
C ILE A 97 -14.31 5.73 10.06
N ASN A 98 -15.52 5.51 9.54
CA ASN A 98 -16.55 6.56 9.45
C ASN A 98 -17.05 7.08 10.82
N ARG A 99 -16.70 6.42 11.93
CA ARG A 99 -17.01 6.90 13.28
C ARG A 99 -15.98 7.87 13.82
N PHE A 100 -14.77 7.87 13.29
CA PHE A 100 -13.70 8.75 13.76
C PHE A 100 -13.92 10.18 13.27
N TRP A 101 -13.77 11.14 14.18
CA TRP A 101 -13.98 12.55 13.90
C TRP A 101 -13.05 13.08 12.80
N PHE A 102 -11.77 12.72 12.85
CA PHE A 102 -10.78 13.16 11.86
C PHE A 102 -11.11 12.67 10.44
N TRP A 103 -11.68 11.46 10.32
CA TRP A 103 -12.10 10.94 9.02
C TRP A 103 -13.29 11.70 8.46
N LYS A 104 -14.24 12.06 9.34
CA LYS A 104 -15.38 12.89 8.96
C LYS A 104 -14.92 14.28 8.50
N GLU A 105 -13.99 14.90 9.23
CA GLU A 105 -13.40 16.18 8.86
C GLU A 105 -12.66 16.08 7.51
N LEU A 106 -11.85 15.07 7.28
CA LEU A 106 -11.20 14.86 5.99
C LEU A 106 -12.20 14.70 4.85
N LYS A 107 -13.31 14.02 5.06
CA LYS A 107 -14.37 13.86 4.05
C LYS A 107 -15.08 15.15 3.71
N THR A 108 -15.12 16.15 4.57
CA THR A 108 -15.66 17.48 4.24
C THR A 108 -14.75 18.21 3.25
N LYS A 109 -13.42 18.00 3.34
CA LYS A 109 -12.43 18.59 2.44
C LYS A 109 -12.28 17.78 1.14
N TYR A 110 -12.40 16.47 1.23
CA TYR A 110 -12.16 15.51 0.13
C TYR A 110 -13.36 14.58 -0.02
N SER A 111 -14.36 15.00 -0.76
CA SER A 111 -15.65 14.28 -0.93
C SER A 111 -15.49 12.85 -1.47
N ASN A 112 -14.45 12.61 -2.27
CA ASN A 112 -14.14 11.30 -2.85
C ASN A 112 -13.31 10.39 -1.95
N LEU A 113 -13.04 10.80 -0.69
CA LEU A 113 -12.25 10.02 0.25
C LEU A 113 -13.01 8.75 0.66
N VAL A 114 -12.39 7.61 0.41
CA VAL A 114 -12.89 6.28 0.76
C VAL A 114 -11.81 5.47 1.48
N PRO A 115 -12.16 4.41 2.23
CA PRO A 115 -11.15 3.58 2.91
C PRO A 115 -10.03 3.08 1.98
N TYR A 116 -10.34 2.83 0.73
CA TYR A 116 -9.36 2.42 -0.29
C TYR A 116 -8.33 3.52 -0.64
N SER A 117 -8.61 4.78 -0.28
CA SER A 117 -7.67 5.91 -0.47
C SER A 117 -6.35 5.72 0.28
N PHE A 118 -6.33 4.94 1.36
CA PHE A 118 -5.07 4.60 2.04
C PHE A 118 -4.11 3.83 1.12
N ARG A 119 -4.64 2.87 0.36
CA ARG A 119 -3.83 2.12 -0.61
C ARG A 119 -3.42 3.00 -1.79
N HIS A 120 -4.29 3.88 -2.25
CA HIS A 120 -3.93 4.87 -3.26
C HIS A 120 -2.81 5.80 -2.78
N SER A 121 -2.80 6.19 -1.50
CA SER A 121 -1.72 7.02 -0.95
C SER A 121 -0.38 6.30 -0.92
N PHE A 122 -0.35 4.99 -0.70
CA PHE A 122 0.87 4.19 -0.83
C PHE A 122 1.41 4.25 -2.27
N ALA A 123 0.55 3.98 -3.26
CA ALA A 123 0.94 4.03 -4.67
C ALA A 123 1.40 5.43 -5.09
N TRP A 124 0.72 6.48 -4.61
CA TRP A 124 1.11 7.87 -4.85
C TRP A 124 2.50 8.17 -4.29
N ARG A 125 2.73 7.90 -3.01
CA ARG A 125 4.04 8.17 -2.38
C ARG A 125 5.17 7.45 -3.10
N GLY A 126 5.00 6.16 -3.39
CA GLY A 126 6.02 5.38 -4.09
C GLY A 126 6.34 5.90 -5.47
N SER A 127 5.35 6.39 -6.22
CA SER A 127 5.57 6.87 -7.58
C SER A 127 5.96 8.35 -7.64
N MET A 128 5.54 9.18 -6.67
CA MET A 128 5.63 10.64 -6.78
C MET A 128 6.51 11.30 -5.72
N GLU A 129 6.62 10.72 -4.53
CA GLU A 129 7.29 11.37 -3.40
C GLU A 129 8.63 10.75 -3.02
N THR A 130 8.91 9.50 -3.40
CA THR A 130 10.21 8.86 -3.14
C THR A 130 11.29 9.33 -4.12
N VAL A 131 12.52 9.44 -3.62
CA VAL A 131 13.71 9.78 -4.43
C VAL A 131 14.78 8.72 -4.21
N PRO A 132 15.10 7.90 -5.21
CA PRO A 132 14.44 7.79 -6.53
C PRO A 132 13.00 7.28 -6.43
N ALA A 133 12.17 7.60 -7.41
CA ALA A 133 10.82 7.05 -7.49
C ALA A 133 10.86 5.53 -7.62
N ILE A 134 9.95 4.84 -6.93
CA ILE A 134 9.85 3.39 -7.03
C ILE A 134 9.28 3.03 -8.42
N PRO A 135 9.91 2.14 -9.17
CA PRO A 135 9.42 1.74 -10.49
C PRO A 135 7.99 1.20 -10.42
N TYR A 136 7.15 1.54 -11.39
CA TYR A 136 5.75 1.10 -11.43
C TYR A 136 5.58 -0.41 -11.37
N ARG A 137 6.53 -1.18 -11.93
CA ARG A 137 6.53 -2.64 -11.82
C ARG A 137 6.65 -3.11 -10.38
N VAL A 138 7.59 -2.52 -9.63
CA VAL A 138 7.78 -2.86 -8.21
C VAL A 138 6.53 -2.47 -7.39
N LEU A 139 5.95 -1.29 -7.66
CA LEU A 139 4.71 -0.88 -7.00
C LEU A 139 3.54 -1.81 -7.36
N ALA A 140 3.45 -2.26 -8.60
CA ALA A 140 2.42 -3.20 -9.04
C ALA A 140 2.56 -4.53 -8.27
N ASP A 141 3.78 -5.07 -8.18
CA ASP A 141 4.07 -6.31 -7.44
C ASP A 141 3.71 -6.17 -5.95
N LEU A 142 4.16 -5.09 -5.29
CA LEU A 142 3.82 -4.80 -3.88
C LEU A 142 2.32 -4.67 -3.65
N LEU A 143 1.61 -4.06 -4.59
CA LEU A 143 0.17 -3.91 -4.56
C LEU A 143 -0.59 -5.19 -4.97
N GLY A 144 0.06 -6.19 -5.53
CA GLY A 144 -0.56 -7.45 -5.98
C GLY A 144 -1.54 -7.23 -7.12
N HIS A 145 -1.09 -6.56 -8.19
CA HIS A 145 -1.77 -6.48 -9.48
C HIS A 145 -0.74 -6.39 -10.62
N ASP A 146 -1.18 -6.68 -11.83
CA ASP A 146 -0.32 -6.56 -13.01
C ASP A 146 0.03 -5.09 -13.33
N LEU A 147 1.09 -4.90 -14.14
CA LEU A 147 1.58 -3.58 -14.52
C LEU A 147 0.53 -2.78 -15.31
N ASP A 148 -0.23 -3.43 -16.19
CA ASP A 148 -1.25 -2.76 -17.00
C ASP A 148 -2.36 -2.20 -16.11
N THR A 149 -2.80 -2.97 -15.12
CA THR A 149 -3.73 -2.51 -14.09
C THR A 149 -3.13 -1.35 -13.31
N HIS A 150 -1.85 -1.41 -12.94
CA HIS A 150 -1.19 -0.30 -12.24
C HIS A 150 -1.19 0.97 -13.08
N LEU A 151 -0.75 0.91 -14.33
CA LEU A 151 -0.68 2.05 -15.24
C LEU A 151 -2.08 2.64 -15.52
N LYS A 152 -3.10 1.81 -15.68
CA LYS A 152 -4.48 2.26 -15.87
C LYS A 152 -4.98 3.14 -14.73
N TYR A 153 -4.66 2.81 -13.47
CA TYR A 153 -5.16 3.55 -12.31
C TYR A 153 -4.23 4.67 -11.87
N TYR A 154 -2.92 4.50 -12.01
CA TYR A 154 -1.90 5.37 -11.42
C TYR A 154 -1.02 6.08 -12.44
N GLY A 155 -0.90 5.60 -13.67
CA GLY A 155 -0.06 6.21 -14.70
C GLY A 155 -0.46 7.64 -15.06
N LYS A 156 -1.72 8.01 -14.86
CA LYS A 156 -2.24 9.35 -15.10
C LYS A 156 -1.67 10.44 -14.16
N TRP A 157 -0.99 10.07 -13.09
CA TRP A 157 -0.37 11.02 -12.17
C TRP A 157 0.90 11.66 -12.76
N SER A 158 1.55 11.01 -13.72
CA SER A 158 2.68 11.58 -14.43
C SER A 158 2.18 12.64 -15.43
N ASN A 159 2.65 13.86 -15.31
CA ASN A 159 2.39 14.97 -16.21
C ASN A 159 3.70 15.66 -16.63
N ASN A 160 3.63 16.53 -17.65
CA ASN A 160 4.83 17.18 -18.21
C ASN A 160 5.64 17.97 -17.17
N ALA A 161 4.98 18.65 -16.24
CA ALA A 161 5.68 19.44 -15.21
C ALA A 161 6.43 18.54 -14.24
N GLU A 162 5.79 17.46 -13.81
CA GLU A 162 6.39 16.45 -12.94
C GLU A 162 7.54 15.71 -13.65
N ASN A 163 7.36 15.35 -14.91
CA ASN A 163 8.41 14.72 -15.71
C ASN A 163 9.63 15.64 -15.84
N LYS A 164 9.44 16.94 -16.10
CA LYS A 164 10.52 17.91 -16.16
C LYS A 164 11.28 17.98 -14.83
N LYS A 165 10.58 18.13 -13.72
CA LYS A 165 11.17 18.17 -12.38
C LYS A 165 12.04 16.93 -12.10
N ARG A 166 11.53 15.73 -12.41
CA ARG A 166 12.24 14.46 -12.21
C ARG A 166 13.51 14.36 -13.05
N ILE A 167 13.47 14.83 -14.30
CA ILE A 167 14.66 14.87 -15.17
C ILE A 167 15.69 15.84 -14.61
N GLU A 168 15.28 17.01 -14.14
CA GLU A 168 16.17 18.00 -13.51
C GLU A 168 16.84 17.43 -12.24
N GLU A 169 16.07 16.76 -11.37
CA GLU A 169 16.59 16.10 -10.17
C GLU A 169 17.54 14.95 -10.51
N ALA A 170 17.20 14.10 -11.49
CA ALA A 170 18.08 13.03 -11.93
C ALA A 170 19.41 13.55 -12.49
N ASN A 171 19.38 14.60 -13.30
CA ASN A 171 20.56 15.23 -13.84
C ASN A 171 21.46 15.82 -12.74
N LYS A 172 20.87 16.47 -11.74
CA LYS A 172 21.60 16.99 -10.57
C LYS A 172 22.27 15.86 -9.79
N ASN A 173 21.55 14.81 -9.44
CA ASN A 173 22.08 13.66 -8.71
C ASN A 173 23.20 12.93 -9.47
N ASN A 174 23.07 12.82 -10.79
CA ASN A 174 24.12 12.24 -11.64
C ASN A 174 25.38 13.14 -11.68
N ALA A 175 25.22 14.45 -11.79
CA ALA A 175 26.35 15.38 -11.76
C ALA A 175 27.14 15.26 -10.45
N GLU A 176 26.46 15.20 -9.30
CA GLU A 176 27.06 15.02 -7.98
C GLU A 176 27.86 13.69 -7.89
N LYS A 177 27.29 12.59 -8.39
CA LYS A 177 27.98 11.28 -8.46
C LYS A 177 29.25 11.33 -9.32
N TYR A 178 29.20 12.00 -10.46
CA TYR A 178 30.35 12.13 -11.36
C TYR A 178 31.47 12.99 -10.77
N VAL A 179 31.13 14.02 -10.01
CA VAL A 179 32.15 14.85 -9.29
C VAL A 179 32.85 13.98 -8.23
N LEU A 180 32.10 13.24 -7.43
CA LEU A 180 32.68 12.35 -6.42
C LEU A 180 33.56 11.25 -7.01
N ALA A 181 33.19 10.69 -8.17
CA ALA A 181 33.99 9.64 -8.83
C ALA A 181 35.32 10.15 -9.43
N ARG A 182 35.50 11.45 -9.62
CA ARG A 182 36.74 12.05 -10.16
C ARG A 182 37.71 12.56 -9.08
N THR A 183 37.32 12.45 -7.83
CA THR A 183 38.16 12.88 -6.68
C THR A 183 38.96 11.75 -6.04
N TRP A 184 39.04 10.57 -6.71
CA TRP A 184 39.87 9.43 -6.30
C TRP A 184 40.99 9.13 -7.31
#